data_007a4ccf57b5af0609b0f062be5311a2
#
_entry.id   007a4ccf57b5af0609b0f062be5311a2
#
_cell.length_a   1.000
_cell.length_b   1.000
_cell.length_c   1.000
_cell.angle_alpha   90.00
_cell.angle_beta   90.00
_cell.angle_gamma   90.00
#
_symmetry.space_group_name_H-M   'P 1'
#
loop_
_entity.id
_entity.type
_entity.pdbx_description
1 polymer ?
#
loop_
_entity_poly.entity_id
_entity_poly.type
_entity_poly.pdbx_seq_one_letter_code
_entity_poly.pdbx_strand_id
1 'polypeptide(L)' 'MAFVILCDRCGAIIRPGKSPYASVSCTMNGKMDAFLICERCADELKQWIIGNELEDDE' A
#
# COMPACT_ATOMS: atom_id res chain seq x y z
N MET A 1 12.20 -21.38 -6.96
CA MET A 1 12.64 -20.60 -5.86
C MET A 1 11.53 -19.66 -5.43
N ALA A 2 11.26 -19.64 -4.19
CA ALA A 2 10.15 -18.86 -3.69
C ALA A 2 10.68 -17.73 -2.84
N PHE A 3 10.15 -16.56 -3.04
CA PHE A 3 10.48 -15.51 -2.13
C PHE A 3 9.21 -14.78 -1.79
N VAL A 4 9.23 -14.11 -0.68
CA VAL A 4 8.05 -13.44 -0.20
C VAL A 4 8.40 -11.99 0.08
N ILE A 5 7.37 -11.17 0.07
CA ILE A 5 7.50 -9.78 0.38
C ILE A 5 6.71 -9.55 1.65
N LEU A 6 7.22 -8.70 2.50
CA LEU A 6 6.49 -8.37 3.72
C LEU A 6 5.81 -7.03 3.54
N CYS A 7 4.59 -6.97 4.00
CA CYS A 7 3.86 -5.71 3.99
C CYS A 7 4.58 -4.71 4.88
N ASP A 8 4.84 -3.54 4.34
CA ASP A 8 5.57 -2.53 5.09
C ASP A 8 4.72 -1.89 6.16
N ARG A 9 3.45 -2.19 6.18
CA ARG A 9 2.58 -1.57 7.13
C ARG A 9 2.19 -2.54 8.25
N CYS A 10 1.77 -3.73 7.91
CA CYS A 10 1.31 -4.67 8.93
C CYS A 10 2.21 -5.87 9.07
N GLY A 11 3.17 -6.06 8.19
CA GLY A 11 4.09 -7.18 8.29
C GLY A 11 3.56 -8.48 7.75
N ALA A 12 2.41 -8.46 7.10
CA ALA A 12 1.87 -9.68 6.56
C ALA A 12 2.72 -10.17 5.40
N ILE A 13 2.71 -11.47 5.19
CA ILE A 13 3.47 -12.05 4.11
C ILE A 13 2.70 -11.92 2.82
N ILE A 14 3.36 -11.42 1.80
CA ILE A 14 2.78 -11.27 0.48
C ILE A 14 3.50 -12.23 -0.44
N ARG A 15 2.76 -13.01 -1.19
CA ARG A 15 3.34 -13.95 -2.14
C ARG A 15 3.04 -13.47 -3.54
N PRO A 16 4.04 -12.96 -4.25
CA PRO A 16 3.81 -12.50 -5.61
C PRO A 16 3.26 -13.61 -6.47
N GLY A 17 2.27 -13.27 -7.26
CA GLY A 17 1.65 -14.27 -8.11
C GLY A 17 0.51 -15.00 -7.46
N LYS A 18 0.41 -14.94 -6.15
CA LYS A 18 -0.69 -15.62 -5.46
C LYS A 18 -1.53 -14.66 -4.67
N SER A 19 -0.91 -13.69 -4.06
CA SER A 19 -1.65 -12.71 -3.25
C SER A 19 -1.55 -11.36 -3.91
N PRO A 20 -2.65 -10.65 -4.02
CA PRO A 20 -2.57 -9.29 -4.54
C PRO A 20 -1.83 -8.39 -3.58
N TYR A 21 -1.18 -7.41 -4.13
CA TYR A 21 -0.48 -6.45 -3.32
C TYR A 21 -0.41 -5.15 -4.11
N ALA A 22 -0.06 -4.10 -3.42
CA ALA A 22 0.03 -2.79 -4.04
C ALA A 22 1.35 -2.16 -3.69
N SER A 23 1.85 -1.34 -4.60
CA SER A 23 3.06 -0.60 -4.32
C SER A 23 2.69 0.86 -4.17
N VAL A 24 3.32 1.49 -3.20
CA VAL A 24 3.06 2.87 -2.88
C VAL A 24 4.39 3.59 -2.94
N SER A 25 4.41 4.70 -3.63
CA SER A 25 5.63 5.50 -3.65
C SER A 25 5.30 6.90 -3.18
N CYS A 26 6.26 7.49 -2.55
CA CYS A 26 6.07 8.78 -1.92
C CYS A 26 7.33 9.60 -2.16
N THR A 27 7.16 10.84 -2.57
CA THR A 27 8.29 11.73 -2.80
C THR A 27 8.13 12.94 -1.91
N MET A 28 9.13 13.17 -1.10
CA MET A 28 9.11 14.31 -0.21
C MET A 28 10.49 14.92 -0.17
N ASN A 29 10.55 16.21 -0.35
CA ASN A 29 11.82 16.93 -0.27
C ASN A 29 12.87 16.33 -1.17
N GLY A 30 12.47 15.87 -2.34
CA GLY A 30 13.42 15.30 -3.28
C GLY A 30 13.78 13.87 -2.98
N LYS A 31 13.23 13.28 -1.95
CA LYS A 31 13.48 11.89 -1.63
C LYS A 31 12.32 11.04 -2.05
N MET A 32 12.62 9.92 -2.67
CA MET A 32 11.60 9.02 -3.13
C MET A 32 11.67 7.72 -2.34
N ASP A 33 10.55 7.34 -1.75
CA ASP A 33 10.46 6.09 -1.02
C ASP A 33 9.38 5.23 -1.66
N ALA A 34 9.63 3.94 -1.66
CA ALA A 34 8.66 3.01 -2.22
C ALA A 34 8.39 1.93 -1.20
N PHE A 35 7.13 1.53 -1.12
CA PHE A 35 6.71 0.52 -0.16
C PHE A 35 5.81 -0.47 -0.84
N LEU A 36 5.79 -1.69 -0.30
CA LEU A 36 4.88 -2.70 -0.78
C LEU A 36 3.96 -3.06 0.36
N ILE A 37 2.66 -3.06 0.10
CA ILE A 37 1.68 -3.33 1.13
C ILE A 37 0.73 -4.39 0.63
N CYS A 38 0.13 -5.11 1.57
CA CYS A 38 -0.79 -6.18 1.20
C CYS A 38 -2.12 -5.59 0.77
N GLU A 39 -2.96 -6.47 0.27
CA GLU A 39 -4.23 -6.03 -0.25
C GLU A 39 -5.06 -5.31 0.79
N ARG A 40 -5.04 -5.84 2.00
CA ARG A 40 -5.83 -5.26 3.07
C ARG A 40 -5.36 -3.85 3.39
N CYS A 41 -4.05 -3.67 3.50
CA CYS A 41 -3.53 -2.34 3.79
C CYS A 41 -3.78 -1.40 2.63
N ALA A 42 -3.70 -1.92 1.42
CA ALA A 42 -3.97 -1.09 0.26
C ALA A 42 -5.40 -0.59 0.27
N ASP A 43 -6.32 -1.46 0.67
CA ASP A 43 -7.71 -1.09 0.74
C ASP A 43 -7.93 -0.01 1.80
N GLU A 44 -7.29 -0.17 2.93
CA GLU A 44 -7.42 0.83 3.98
C GLU A 44 -6.83 2.15 3.56
N LEU A 45 -5.70 2.11 2.90
CA LEU A 45 -5.08 3.34 2.45
C LEU A 45 -5.96 4.03 1.43
N LYS A 46 -6.55 3.27 0.55
CA LYS A 46 -7.41 3.82 -0.45
C LYS A 46 -8.61 4.49 0.19
N GLN A 47 -9.19 3.87 1.18
CA GLN A 47 -10.32 4.44 1.87
C GLN A 47 -9.95 5.70 2.61
N TRP A 48 -8.76 5.71 3.17
CA TRP A 48 -8.32 6.90 3.86
C TRP A 48 -8.19 8.09 2.91
N ILE A 49 -7.66 7.85 1.74
CA ILE A 49 -7.49 8.91 0.77
C ILE A 49 -8.82 9.35 0.21
N ILE A 50 -9.64 8.40 -0.20
CA ILE A 50 -10.91 8.71 -0.82
C ILE A 50 -11.86 9.29 0.21
N GLY A 51 -11.79 8.80 1.42
CA GLY A 51 -12.65 9.30 2.44
C GLY A 51 -12.47 10.78 2.68
N ASN A 52 -11.24 11.23 2.64
CA ASN A 52 -10.99 12.64 2.80
C ASN A 52 -11.60 13.43 1.68
N GLU A 53 -11.48 12.94 0.49
CA GLU A 53 -12.05 13.62 -0.63
C GLU A 53 -13.55 13.63 -0.61
N LEU A 54 -14.10 12.54 -0.21
CA LEU A 54 -15.54 12.44 -0.18
C LEU A 54 -16.13 13.43 0.79
N GLU A 55 -15.50 13.59 1.91
CA GLU A 55 -15.98 14.55 2.84
C GLU A 55 -15.98 15.91 2.28
N ASP A 56 -14.94 16.19 1.55
CA ASP A 56 -14.81 17.48 1.00
C ASP A 56 -15.83 17.74 -0.05
N ASP A 57 -16.22 16.71 -0.71
CA ASP A 57 -17.07 16.81 -1.82
C ASP A 57 -18.40 17.40 -1.49
N GLU A 58 -18.85 17.25 -0.39
CA GLU A 58 -20.11 17.69 -0.10
C GLU A 58 -20.27 19.03 0.05
#